data_bc4b23b911d08dd3a099992a013e3a68
#
_entry.id   bc4b23b911d08dd3a099992a013e3a68
#
_cell.length_a   1.000
_cell.length_b   1.000
_cell.length_c   1.000
_cell.angle_alpha   90.00
_cell.angle_beta   90.00
_cell.angle_gamma   90.00
#
_symmetry.space_group_name_H-M   'P 1'
#
loop_
_entity.id
_entity.type
_entity.pdbx_description
1 polymer ?
#
loop_
_entity_poly.entity_id
_entity_poly.type
_entity_poly.pdbx_seq_one_letter_code
_entity_poly.pdbx_strand_id
1 'polypeptide(L)'
;MDGIIALYKERGLTSHDCVFKLRKILKTKKVGHTGTLDPEVAGVLPICVGRATKLAEYLTDEGKEYHAEITLGRSTTTEDQTGETVSEKVIYNPISVQEIEKVLHELTGEITQIPPMYSAVKVAGKKLYEYARSGESVERPKRQVQIDELKRLDAHEITQAHPSFQLRIRCGKGTYIRTLAVMIGEKLGYPAHMSALRRSKSGFFKEEDCLTLLEIEEKMLARDTSFLKPLELGIQSFPKIELTEDLHNRVLNGALIKEDELFSGEVVSASPVALLFNGKLVALYQKHATKPGIWKPEKVIELA
;
A
#
# COMPACT_ATOMS: atom_id res chain seq x y z
N MET A 1 13.62 19.51 -4.98
CA MET A 1 12.31 19.32 -4.31
C MET A 1 12.25 17.86 -3.84
N ASP A 2 12.16 17.65 -2.54
CA ASP A 2 12.16 16.33 -1.91
C ASP A 2 11.05 16.28 -0.88
N GLY A 3 10.31 15.19 -0.80
CA GLY A 3 9.23 15.02 0.18
C GLY A 3 8.21 13.95 -0.22
N ILE A 4 7.19 13.82 0.60
CA ILE A 4 6.09 12.89 0.37
C ILE A 4 4.81 13.72 0.20
N ILE A 5 4.02 13.41 -0.82
CA ILE A 5 2.72 14.03 -1.06
C ILE A 5 1.64 13.03 -0.66
N ALA A 6 0.71 13.42 0.18
CA ALA A 6 -0.54 12.72 0.37
C ALA A 6 -1.48 13.08 -0.79
N LEU A 7 -1.54 12.25 -1.82
CA LEU A 7 -2.42 12.48 -2.98
C LEU A 7 -3.75 11.79 -2.76
N TYR A 8 -4.86 12.48 -3.02
CA TYR A 8 -6.15 11.86 -3.26
C TYR A 8 -6.23 11.45 -4.74
N LYS A 9 -6.14 10.15 -5.00
CA LYS A 9 -6.34 9.63 -6.36
C LYS A 9 -7.83 9.56 -6.66
N GLU A 10 -8.27 10.31 -7.63
CA GLU A 10 -9.65 10.26 -8.13
C GLU A 10 -9.90 8.99 -8.97
N ARG A 11 -11.17 8.61 -9.13
CA ARG A 11 -11.58 7.52 -10.02
C ARG A 11 -11.23 7.85 -11.48
N GLY A 12 -11.05 6.83 -12.29
CA GLY A 12 -10.75 6.96 -13.72
C GLY A 12 -9.26 7.13 -14.03
N LEU A 13 -8.41 7.39 -13.03
CA LEU A 13 -6.96 7.49 -13.19
C LEU A 13 -6.26 6.24 -12.67
N THR A 14 -5.24 5.77 -13.36
CA THR A 14 -4.30 4.80 -12.81
C THR A 14 -3.34 5.50 -11.83
N SER A 15 -2.73 4.73 -10.91
CA SER A 15 -1.65 5.27 -10.06
C SER A 15 -0.47 5.79 -10.89
N HIS A 16 -0.23 5.21 -12.07
CA HIS A 16 0.82 5.65 -12.98
C HIS A 16 0.49 6.98 -13.66
N ASP A 17 -0.79 7.22 -14.03
CA ASP A 17 -1.25 8.50 -14.57
C ASP A 17 -1.04 9.62 -13.56
N CYS A 18 -1.31 9.36 -12.28
CA CYS A 18 -1.05 10.32 -11.21
C CYS A 18 0.44 10.69 -11.14
N VAL A 19 1.33 9.69 -11.19
CA VAL A 19 2.79 9.91 -11.23
C VAL A 19 3.19 10.73 -12.47
N PHE A 20 2.63 10.40 -13.64
CA PHE A 20 2.94 11.11 -14.89
C PHE A 20 2.49 12.58 -14.85
N LYS A 21 1.28 12.84 -14.35
CA LYS A 21 0.76 14.21 -14.17
C LYS A 21 1.60 14.99 -13.16
N LEU A 22 1.92 14.40 -12.00
CA LEU A 22 2.76 15.03 -10.99
C LEU A 22 4.19 15.33 -11.47
N ARG A 23 4.78 14.49 -12.33
CA ARG A 23 6.08 14.80 -12.95
C ARG A 23 6.03 16.11 -13.76
N LYS A 24 4.92 16.38 -14.43
CA LYS A 24 4.72 17.64 -15.19
C LYS A 24 4.51 18.84 -14.25
N ILE A 25 3.59 18.69 -13.27
CA ILE A 25 3.26 19.74 -12.30
C ILE A 25 4.51 20.14 -11.50
N LEU A 26 5.25 19.16 -11.00
CA LEU A 26 6.43 19.38 -10.14
C LEU A 26 7.74 19.61 -10.94
N LYS A 27 7.70 19.52 -12.27
CA LYS A 27 8.86 19.66 -13.19
C LYS A 27 10.03 18.76 -12.78
N THR A 28 9.77 17.51 -12.34
CA THR A 28 10.80 16.54 -11.95
C THR A 28 10.44 15.12 -12.43
N LYS A 29 11.47 14.35 -12.82
CA LYS A 29 11.31 12.94 -13.19
C LYS A 29 11.27 12.00 -11.97
N LYS A 30 11.79 12.45 -10.82
CA LYS A 30 11.91 11.65 -9.59
C LYS A 30 10.59 11.69 -8.82
N VAL A 31 9.59 10.94 -9.30
CA VAL A 31 8.26 10.78 -8.69
C VAL A 31 7.86 9.31 -8.77
N GLY A 32 7.42 8.74 -7.65
CA GLY A 32 6.95 7.35 -7.54
C GLY A 32 5.85 7.20 -6.49
N HIS A 33 4.93 6.25 -6.66
CA HIS A 33 3.85 5.96 -5.70
C HIS A 33 4.21 4.78 -4.79
N THR A 34 3.54 4.68 -3.63
CA THR A 34 3.78 3.68 -2.58
C THR A 34 2.68 2.62 -2.49
N GLY A 35 2.14 2.19 -3.61
CA GLY A 35 1.11 1.14 -3.65
C GLY A 35 0.00 1.47 -4.63
N THR A 36 -0.19 0.56 -5.59
CA THR A 36 -1.16 0.73 -6.67
C THR A 36 -2.60 0.77 -6.14
N LEU A 37 -3.41 1.64 -6.72
CA LEU A 37 -4.87 1.60 -6.72
C LEU A 37 -5.34 1.32 -8.13
N ASP A 38 -6.36 0.48 -8.26
CA ASP A 38 -7.02 0.23 -9.55
C ASP A 38 -7.68 1.53 -10.08
N PRO A 39 -7.93 1.66 -11.39
CA PRO A 39 -8.47 2.90 -11.96
C PRO A 39 -9.76 3.38 -11.29
N GLU A 40 -10.70 2.46 -11.02
CA GLU A 40 -12.00 2.76 -10.41
C GLU A 40 -11.95 2.95 -8.89
N VAL A 41 -10.78 2.76 -8.27
CA VAL A 41 -10.60 2.94 -6.82
C VAL A 41 -10.07 4.34 -6.55
N ALA A 42 -10.76 5.09 -5.71
CA ALA A 42 -10.32 6.39 -5.22
C ALA A 42 -9.62 6.28 -3.86
N GLY A 43 -8.98 7.37 -3.43
CA GLY A 43 -8.47 7.55 -2.07
C GLY A 43 -6.98 7.79 -1.97
N VAL A 44 -6.46 7.55 -0.78
CA VAL A 44 -5.11 7.92 -0.34
C VAL A 44 -4.03 7.20 -1.15
N LEU A 45 -3.21 7.95 -1.88
CA LEU A 45 -2.08 7.45 -2.65
C LEU A 45 -0.82 8.28 -2.31
N PRO A 46 0.01 7.85 -1.33
CA PRO A 46 1.23 8.58 -1.04
C PRO A 46 2.20 8.53 -2.22
N ILE A 47 2.76 9.70 -2.55
CA ILE A 47 3.68 9.90 -3.68
C ILE A 47 5.01 10.39 -3.13
N CYS A 48 6.07 9.68 -3.43
CA CYS A 48 7.43 10.08 -3.13
C CYS A 48 7.99 10.98 -4.22
N VAL A 49 8.62 12.09 -3.84
CA VAL A 49 9.22 13.06 -4.75
C VAL A 49 10.71 13.23 -4.42
N GLY A 50 11.55 13.28 -5.45
CA GLY A 50 12.99 13.48 -5.29
C GLY A 50 13.65 12.34 -4.50
N ARG A 51 14.40 12.69 -3.44
CA ARG A 51 15.08 11.72 -2.57
C ARG A 51 14.13 10.76 -1.85
N ALA A 52 12.88 11.18 -1.59
CA ALA A 52 11.87 10.31 -0.99
C ALA A 52 11.56 9.06 -1.83
N THR A 53 11.84 9.05 -3.13
CA THR A 53 11.66 7.86 -3.97
C THR A 53 12.50 6.67 -3.51
N LYS A 54 13.60 6.91 -2.79
CA LYS A 54 14.42 5.86 -2.17
C LYS A 54 13.73 5.18 -0.99
N LEU A 55 12.68 5.81 -0.42
CA LEU A 55 11.91 5.31 0.74
C LEU A 55 10.58 4.66 0.33
N ALA A 56 10.23 4.65 -0.96
CA ALA A 56 8.92 4.20 -1.43
C ALA A 56 8.57 2.76 -1.03
N GLU A 57 9.55 1.86 -0.95
CA GLU A 57 9.31 0.47 -0.55
C GLU A 57 8.88 0.36 0.92
N TYR A 58 9.49 1.13 1.82
CA TYR A 58 9.15 1.11 3.25
C TYR A 58 7.74 1.67 3.50
N LEU A 59 7.37 2.75 2.81
CA LEU A 59 6.00 3.27 2.84
C LEU A 59 4.99 2.29 2.23
N THR A 60 5.42 1.48 1.27
CA THR A 60 4.57 0.41 0.69
C THR A 60 4.31 -0.71 1.69
N ASP A 61 5.22 -0.95 2.62
CA ASP A 61 5.10 -1.99 3.63
C ASP A 61 4.16 -1.64 4.78
N GLU A 62 3.88 -0.35 4.98
CA GLU A 62 2.92 0.13 5.98
C GLU A 62 1.48 -0.36 5.69
N GLY A 63 0.69 -0.51 6.76
CA GLY A 63 -0.70 -0.96 6.68
C GLY A 63 -1.60 -0.02 5.89
N LYS A 64 -2.71 -0.56 5.37
CA LYS A 64 -3.74 0.18 4.63
C LYS A 64 -5.09 -0.01 5.26
N GLU A 65 -5.96 0.99 5.10
CA GLU A 65 -7.36 0.90 5.47
C GLU A 65 -8.23 1.22 4.26
N TYR A 66 -9.28 0.42 4.10
CA TYR A 66 -10.22 0.53 2.99
C TYR A 66 -11.65 0.55 3.50
N HIS A 67 -12.49 1.27 2.78
CA HIS A 67 -13.94 1.11 2.78
C HIS A 67 -14.32 0.38 1.51
N ALA A 68 -14.92 -0.78 1.65
CA ALA A 68 -15.29 -1.66 0.55
C ALA A 68 -16.78 -1.99 0.59
N GLU A 69 -17.38 -2.15 -0.57
CA GLU A 69 -18.70 -2.76 -0.71
C GLU A 69 -18.55 -4.12 -1.40
N ILE A 70 -19.13 -5.14 -0.80
CA ILE A 70 -19.14 -6.51 -1.29
C ILE A 70 -20.55 -6.85 -1.72
N THR A 71 -20.69 -7.31 -2.96
CA THR A 71 -21.98 -7.76 -3.52
C THR A 71 -21.96 -9.26 -3.71
N LEU A 72 -22.95 -9.94 -3.12
CA LEU A 72 -23.18 -11.38 -3.25
C LEU A 72 -24.13 -11.68 -4.41
N GLY A 73 -24.15 -12.93 -4.85
CA GLY A 73 -25.04 -13.42 -5.90
C GLY A 73 -24.45 -13.37 -7.29
N ARG A 74 -23.34 -12.69 -7.51
CA ARG A 74 -22.66 -12.58 -8.82
C ARG A 74 -21.14 -12.49 -8.67
N SER A 75 -20.39 -13.25 -9.47
CA SER A 75 -18.95 -13.09 -9.63
C SER A 75 -18.60 -12.57 -11.02
N THR A 76 -17.42 -11.94 -11.15
CA THR A 76 -16.95 -11.31 -12.39
C THR A 76 -15.53 -11.74 -12.74
N THR A 77 -15.14 -11.55 -14.01
CA THR A 77 -13.80 -11.90 -14.52
C THR A 77 -12.68 -11.09 -13.86
N THR A 78 -12.97 -9.88 -13.36
CA THR A 78 -12.01 -8.98 -12.71
C THR A 78 -12.08 -9.02 -11.17
N GLU A 79 -13.04 -9.80 -10.61
CA GLU A 79 -13.36 -9.85 -9.19
C GLU A 79 -13.91 -8.50 -8.64
N ASP A 80 -14.21 -7.53 -9.53
CA ASP A 80 -14.87 -6.25 -9.23
C ASP A 80 -16.05 -6.01 -10.20
N GLN A 81 -16.76 -4.89 -10.03
CA GLN A 81 -17.97 -4.58 -10.82
C GLN A 81 -17.71 -4.35 -12.31
N THR A 82 -16.45 -4.16 -12.74
CA THR A 82 -16.12 -3.80 -14.14
C THR A 82 -15.98 -5.01 -15.06
N GLY A 83 -15.85 -6.21 -14.50
CA GLY A 83 -15.70 -7.46 -15.24
C GLY A 83 -17.01 -8.01 -15.77
N GLU A 84 -16.90 -8.88 -16.78
CA GLU A 84 -18.03 -9.68 -17.27
C GLU A 84 -18.47 -10.69 -16.21
N THR A 85 -19.77 -10.98 -16.16
CA THR A 85 -20.33 -11.98 -15.25
C THR A 85 -19.80 -13.38 -15.56
N VAL A 86 -19.26 -14.05 -14.53
CA VAL A 86 -18.77 -15.44 -14.61
C VAL A 86 -19.81 -16.42 -14.08
N SER A 87 -20.41 -16.09 -12.93
CA SER A 87 -21.47 -16.92 -12.35
C SER A 87 -22.48 -16.06 -11.58
N GLU A 88 -23.72 -16.57 -11.53
CA GLU A 88 -24.80 -15.96 -10.77
C GLU A 88 -25.49 -17.02 -9.92
N LYS A 89 -25.95 -16.64 -8.73
CA LYS A 89 -26.74 -17.47 -7.82
C LYS A 89 -27.71 -16.60 -7.04
N VAL A 90 -29.00 -16.89 -7.15
CA VAL A 90 -30.03 -16.15 -6.44
C VAL A 90 -29.96 -16.41 -4.93
N ILE A 91 -30.14 -15.35 -4.15
CA ILE A 91 -30.19 -15.40 -2.69
C ILE A 91 -31.64 -15.64 -2.27
N TYR A 92 -32.03 -16.91 -2.14
CA TYR A 92 -33.39 -17.28 -1.77
C TYR A 92 -33.68 -17.04 -0.28
N ASN A 93 -32.73 -17.38 0.58
CA ASN A 93 -32.86 -17.19 2.02
C ASN A 93 -31.99 -16.00 2.45
N PRO A 94 -32.52 -15.10 3.28
CA PRO A 94 -31.73 -14.02 3.85
C PRO A 94 -30.50 -14.56 4.57
N ILE A 95 -29.35 -13.90 4.38
CA ILE A 95 -28.12 -14.17 5.11
C ILE A 95 -28.07 -13.22 6.29
N SER A 96 -28.07 -13.76 7.48
CA SER A 96 -28.10 -12.98 8.73
C SER A 96 -26.78 -12.22 8.97
N VAL A 97 -26.88 -11.19 9.79
CA VAL A 97 -25.70 -10.43 10.26
C VAL A 97 -24.70 -11.37 10.95
N GLN A 98 -25.18 -12.30 11.75
CA GLN A 98 -24.34 -13.25 12.50
C GLN A 98 -23.55 -14.21 11.59
N GLU A 99 -24.14 -14.68 10.49
CA GLU A 99 -23.45 -15.52 9.51
C GLU A 99 -22.32 -14.76 8.84
N ILE A 100 -22.56 -13.49 8.48
CA ILE A 100 -21.52 -12.65 7.88
C ILE A 100 -20.41 -12.38 8.89
N GLU A 101 -20.72 -11.95 10.12
CA GLU A 101 -19.73 -11.69 11.17
C GLU A 101 -18.86 -12.91 11.47
N LYS A 102 -19.44 -14.12 11.46
CA LYS A 102 -18.68 -15.36 11.62
C LYS A 102 -17.64 -15.53 10.49
N VAL A 103 -18.05 -15.32 9.23
CA VAL A 103 -17.14 -15.40 8.08
C VAL A 103 -16.04 -14.34 8.14
N LEU A 104 -16.38 -13.11 8.53
CA LEU A 104 -15.39 -12.03 8.69
C LEU A 104 -14.37 -12.37 9.77
N HIS A 105 -14.81 -12.94 10.89
CA HIS A 105 -13.91 -13.40 11.95
C HIS A 105 -12.95 -14.49 11.46
N GLU A 106 -13.43 -15.47 10.68
CA GLU A 106 -12.59 -16.53 10.11
C GLU A 106 -11.56 -16.04 9.09
N LEU A 107 -11.82 -14.91 8.43
CA LEU A 107 -10.91 -14.29 7.45
C LEU A 107 -10.04 -13.19 8.05
N THR A 108 -10.10 -12.96 9.37
CA THR A 108 -9.20 -12.04 10.07
C THR A 108 -7.95 -12.80 10.55
N GLY A 109 -6.80 -12.16 10.50
CA GLY A 109 -5.50 -12.77 10.80
C GLY A 109 -4.68 -13.05 9.54
N GLU A 110 -3.80 -14.03 9.60
CA GLU A 110 -3.01 -14.47 8.45
C GLU A 110 -3.82 -15.40 7.56
N ILE A 111 -4.00 -15.01 6.29
CA ILE A 111 -4.75 -15.80 5.30
C ILE A 111 -3.95 -16.00 4.03
N THR A 112 -4.27 -17.06 3.29
CA THR A 112 -3.68 -17.31 1.97
C THR A 112 -4.59 -16.73 0.87
N GLN A 113 -4.04 -15.88 0.02
CA GLN A 113 -4.71 -15.38 -1.19
C GLN A 113 -4.01 -15.86 -2.46
N ILE A 114 -4.78 -16.08 -3.52
CA ILE A 114 -4.30 -16.22 -4.90
C ILE A 114 -4.61 -14.91 -5.61
N PRO A 115 -3.59 -14.11 -6.02
CA PRO A 115 -3.81 -12.82 -6.66
C PRO A 115 -4.74 -12.90 -7.88
N PRO A 116 -5.58 -11.87 -8.14
CA PRO A 116 -6.44 -11.88 -9.32
C PRO A 116 -5.62 -11.85 -10.61
N MET A 117 -6.17 -12.37 -11.71
CA MET A 117 -5.50 -12.34 -13.03
C MET A 117 -5.19 -10.90 -13.47
N TYR A 118 -6.08 -9.96 -13.16
CA TYR A 118 -5.86 -8.53 -13.45
C TYR A 118 -5.05 -7.86 -12.32
N SER A 119 -3.79 -8.30 -12.15
CA SER A 119 -2.84 -7.73 -11.18
C SER A 119 -1.46 -7.51 -11.77
N ALA A 120 -0.64 -6.70 -11.06
CA ALA A 120 0.76 -6.42 -11.44
C ALA A 120 1.76 -7.47 -10.94
N VAL A 121 1.29 -8.58 -10.37
CA VAL A 121 2.15 -9.69 -9.94
C VAL A 121 2.85 -10.29 -11.14
N LYS A 122 4.17 -10.48 -11.03
CA LYS A 122 4.97 -11.09 -12.09
C LYS A 122 5.11 -12.59 -11.88
N VAL A 123 4.88 -13.36 -12.95
CA VAL A 123 5.14 -14.78 -13.06
C VAL A 123 5.95 -15.00 -14.34
N ALA A 124 7.07 -15.70 -14.26
CA ALA A 124 7.97 -15.92 -15.40
C ALA A 124 8.34 -14.62 -16.16
N GLY A 125 8.51 -13.50 -15.44
CA GLY A 125 8.92 -12.21 -16.00
C GLY A 125 7.79 -11.34 -16.58
N LYS A 126 6.60 -11.90 -16.83
CA LYS A 126 5.41 -11.22 -17.38
C LYS A 126 4.39 -10.97 -16.26
N LYS A 127 3.66 -9.86 -16.28
CA LYS A 127 2.64 -9.54 -15.28
C LYS A 127 1.35 -10.34 -15.54
N LEU A 128 0.62 -10.70 -14.47
CA LEU A 128 -0.62 -11.50 -14.60
C LEU A 128 -1.65 -10.84 -15.52
N TYR A 129 -1.82 -9.53 -15.47
CA TYR A 129 -2.77 -8.84 -16.37
C TYR A 129 -2.37 -8.94 -17.87
N GLU A 130 -1.08 -9.17 -18.18
CA GLU A 130 -0.62 -9.36 -19.55
C GLU A 130 -1.01 -10.74 -20.06
N TYR A 131 -0.94 -11.78 -19.20
CA TYR A 131 -1.49 -13.11 -19.47
C TYR A 131 -3.00 -13.06 -19.69
N ALA A 132 -3.74 -12.34 -18.80
CA ALA A 132 -5.18 -12.19 -18.93
C ALA A 132 -5.59 -11.58 -20.30
N ARG A 133 -4.88 -10.53 -20.73
CA ARG A 133 -5.15 -9.87 -22.03
C ARG A 133 -4.80 -10.71 -23.24
N SER A 134 -3.78 -11.57 -23.14
CA SER A 134 -3.40 -12.48 -24.24
C SER A 134 -4.19 -13.80 -24.23
N GLY A 135 -5.09 -14.02 -23.25
CA GLY A 135 -5.82 -15.28 -23.09
C GLY A 135 -4.94 -16.47 -22.69
N GLU A 136 -3.71 -16.21 -22.24
CA GLU A 136 -2.78 -17.25 -21.83
C GLU A 136 -3.06 -17.72 -20.41
N SER A 137 -3.06 -19.03 -20.20
CA SER A 137 -3.17 -19.64 -18.87
C SER A 137 -1.83 -19.60 -18.14
N VAL A 138 -1.85 -19.27 -16.84
CA VAL A 138 -0.68 -19.27 -15.97
C VAL A 138 -1.07 -19.64 -14.53
N GLU A 139 -0.24 -20.45 -13.87
CA GLU A 139 -0.43 -20.76 -12.46
C GLU A 139 -0.10 -19.52 -11.61
N ARG A 140 -1.10 -19.10 -10.80
CA ARG A 140 -0.97 -17.94 -9.92
C ARG A 140 -0.35 -18.33 -8.58
N PRO A 141 0.66 -17.60 -8.09
CA PRO A 141 1.31 -17.91 -6.81
C PRO A 141 0.37 -17.67 -5.64
N LYS A 142 0.39 -18.57 -4.66
CA LYS A 142 -0.25 -18.34 -3.36
C LYS A 142 0.61 -17.35 -2.53
N ARG A 143 -0.05 -16.46 -1.80
CA ARG A 143 0.63 -15.48 -0.93
C ARG A 143 -0.05 -15.45 0.43
N GLN A 144 0.75 -15.38 1.48
CA GLN A 144 0.26 -15.06 2.81
C GLN A 144 0.08 -13.55 2.93
N VAL A 145 -1.07 -13.13 3.43
CA VAL A 145 -1.40 -11.73 3.69
C VAL A 145 -2.01 -11.59 5.07
N GLN A 146 -1.79 -10.43 5.68
CA GLN A 146 -2.31 -10.13 7.00
C GLN A 146 -3.57 -9.26 6.90
N ILE A 147 -4.64 -9.71 7.50
CA ILE A 147 -5.87 -8.94 7.71
C ILE A 147 -5.95 -8.57 9.19
N ASP A 148 -5.78 -7.30 9.51
CA ASP A 148 -5.76 -6.82 10.89
C ASP A 148 -7.18 -6.62 11.44
N GLU A 149 -8.12 -6.23 10.56
CA GLU A 149 -9.53 -6.00 10.93
C GLU A 149 -10.43 -6.14 9.71
N LEU A 150 -11.55 -6.84 9.90
CA LEU A 150 -12.72 -6.82 9.03
C LEU A 150 -13.92 -6.41 9.88
N LYS A 151 -14.41 -5.20 9.66
CA LYS A 151 -15.55 -4.67 10.41
C LYS A 151 -16.68 -4.29 9.47
N ARG A 152 -17.85 -4.89 9.67
CA ARG A 152 -19.07 -4.51 8.97
C ARG A 152 -19.54 -3.11 9.43
N LEU A 153 -20.02 -2.29 8.48
CA LEU A 153 -20.43 -0.93 8.72
C LEU A 153 -21.95 -0.72 8.69
N ASP A 154 -22.68 -1.70 8.18
CA ASP A 154 -24.14 -1.73 8.16
C ASP A 154 -24.67 -2.93 8.97
N ALA A 155 -25.97 -2.98 9.20
CA ALA A 155 -26.60 -3.99 10.07
C ALA A 155 -27.84 -4.66 9.45
N HIS A 156 -28.01 -4.55 8.09
CA HIS A 156 -29.14 -5.20 7.43
C HIS A 156 -28.79 -6.65 7.02
N GLU A 157 -29.77 -7.51 6.93
CA GLU A 157 -29.61 -8.84 6.34
C GLU A 157 -29.37 -8.75 4.84
N ILE A 158 -28.61 -9.70 4.30
CA ILE A 158 -28.41 -9.78 2.85
C ILE A 158 -29.52 -10.58 2.23
N THR A 159 -30.20 -9.97 1.28
CA THR A 159 -31.30 -10.55 0.52
C THR A 159 -31.09 -10.34 -0.99
N GLN A 160 -31.96 -10.92 -1.83
CA GLN A 160 -31.90 -10.65 -3.26
C GLN A 160 -32.11 -9.17 -3.59
N ALA A 161 -32.95 -8.46 -2.84
CA ALA A 161 -33.20 -7.02 -3.02
C ALA A 161 -32.04 -6.14 -2.48
N HIS A 162 -31.30 -6.63 -1.50
CA HIS A 162 -30.18 -5.95 -0.86
C HIS A 162 -28.97 -6.89 -0.77
N PRO A 163 -28.30 -7.19 -1.91
CA PRO A 163 -27.25 -8.21 -1.96
C PRO A 163 -25.87 -7.71 -1.51
N SER A 164 -25.75 -6.44 -1.12
CA SER A 164 -24.47 -5.82 -0.80
C SER A 164 -24.37 -5.46 0.67
N PHE A 165 -23.14 -5.38 1.18
CA PHE A 165 -22.83 -4.87 2.51
C PHE A 165 -21.48 -4.14 2.50
N GLN A 166 -21.30 -3.25 3.48
CA GLN A 166 -20.13 -2.40 3.57
C GLN A 166 -19.17 -2.88 4.67
N LEU A 167 -17.87 -2.83 4.35
CA LEU A 167 -16.79 -3.21 5.25
C LEU A 167 -15.77 -2.09 5.41
N ARG A 168 -15.27 -1.93 6.64
CA ARG A 168 -13.97 -1.35 6.90
C ARG A 168 -12.95 -2.49 7.01
N ILE A 169 -11.86 -2.38 6.24
CA ILE A 169 -10.83 -3.41 6.13
C ILE A 169 -9.49 -2.78 6.47
N ARG A 170 -8.80 -3.31 7.49
CA ARG A 170 -7.40 -2.98 7.77
C ARG A 170 -6.54 -4.17 7.45
N CYS A 171 -5.49 -3.96 6.65
CA CYS A 171 -4.67 -5.07 6.17
C CYS A 171 -3.24 -4.64 5.85
N GLY A 172 -2.35 -5.64 5.81
CA GLY A 172 -0.97 -5.50 5.39
C GLY A 172 -0.79 -5.34 3.87
N LYS A 173 0.46 -5.15 3.45
CA LYS A 173 0.83 -5.07 2.03
C LYS A 173 0.46 -6.35 1.27
N GLY A 174 0.19 -6.19 -0.03
CA GLY A 174 -0.06 -7.31 -0.94
C GLY A 174 -1.46 -7.91 -0.88
N THR A 175 -2.32 -7.43 0.02
CA THR A 175 -3.71 -7.86 0.13
C THR A 175 -4.53 -7.35 -1.06
N TYR A 176 -5.25 -8.24 -1.72
CA TYR A 176 -6.21 -7.95 -2.78
C TYR A 176 -7.63 -7.94 -2.22
N ILE A 177 -8.24 -6.75 -2.13
CA ILE A 177 -9.60 -6.60 -1.60
C ILE A 177 -10.63 -7.27 -2.52
N ARG A 178 -10.38 -7.27 -3.83
CA ARG A 178 -11.19 -8.01 -4.82
C ARG A 178 -11.24 -9.51 -4.52
N THR A 179 -10.08 -10.12 -4.30
CA THR A 179 -9.99 -11.54 -3.93
C THR A 179 -10.60 -11.81 -2.55
N LEU A 180 -10.47 -10.88 -1.61
CA LEU A 180 -11.12 -10.99 -0.30
C LEU A 180 -12.66 -11.03 -0.44
N ALA A 181 -13.22 -10.22 -1.35
CA ALA A 181 -14.66 -10.24 -1.65
C ALA A 181 -15.11 -11.62 -2.16
N VAL A 182 -14.35 -12.22 -3.07
CA VAL A 182 -14.61 -13.57 -3.58
C VAL A 182 -14.53 -14.60 -2.45
N MET A 183 -13.49 -14.55 -1.61
CA MET A 183 -13.32 -15.48 -0.47
C MET A 183 -14.48 -15.38 0.54
N ILE A 184 -14.98 -14.18 0.82
CA ILE A 184 -16.15 -13.98 1.68
C ILE A 184 -17.37 -14.64 1.06
N GLY A 185 -17.61 -14.41 -0.23
CA GLY A 185 -18.71 -15.02 -0.95
C GLY A 185 -18.66 -16.55 -0.94
N GLU A 186 -17.49 -17.13 -1.23
CA GLU A 186 -17.26 -18.58 -1.20
C GLU A 186 -17.62 -19.19 0.16
N LYS A 187 -17.19 -18.55 1.27
CA LYS A 187 -17.53 -19.00 2.62
C LYS A 187 -19.03 -18.89 2.96
N LEU A 188 -19.71 -17.89 2.40
CA LEU A 188 -21.17 -17.74 2.51
C LEU A 188 -21.95 -18.62 1.52
N GLY A 189 -21.27 -19.32 0.60
CA GLY A 189 -21.88 -20.21 -0.39
C GLY A 189 -22.48 -19.49 -1.60
N TYR A 190 -22.04 -18.26 -1.89
CA TYR A 190 -22.48 -17.43 -3.02
C TYR A 190 -21.31 -16.88 -3.83
N PRO A 191 -21.45 -16.75 -5.17
CA PRO A 191 -20.50 -15.95 -5.95
C PRO A 191 -20.55 -14.49 -5.47
N ALA A 192 -19.40 -13.81 -5.47
CA ALA A 192 -19.29 -12.45 -5.00
C ALA A 192 -18.26 -11.65 -5.80
N HIS A 193 -18.36 -10.33 -5.71
CA HIS A 193 -17.38 -9.40 -6.24
C HIS A 193 -17.33 -8.13 -5.37
N MET A 194 -16.27 -7.36 -5.53
CA MET A 194 -16.13 -6.04 -4.94
C MET A 194 -16.86 -5.02 -5.82
N SER A 195 -17.96 -4.44 -5.33
CA SER A 195 -18.75 -3.45 -6.09
C SER A 195 -18.25 -2.02 -5.91
N ALA A 196 -17.64 -1.68 -4.76
CA ALA A 196 -17.00 -0.41 -4.54
C ALA A 196 -15.78 -0.54 -3.63
N LEU A 197 -14.79 0.35 -3.86
CA LEU A 197 -13.61 0.44 -3.01
C LEU A 197 -13.10 1.88 -2.92
N ARG A 198 -12.70 2.28 -1.71
CA ARG A 198 -12.00 3.52 -1.43
C ARG A 198 -10.93 3.28 -0.38
N ARG A 199 -9.70 3.73 -0.62
CA ARG A 199 -8.62 3.64 0.39
C ARG A 199 -8.63 4.87 1.28
N SER A 200 -9.08 4.72 2.52
CA SER A 200 -9.18 5.80 3.53
C SER A 200 -7.84 6.11 4.20
N LYS A 201 -6.90 5.12 4.25
CA LYS A 201 -5.59 5.30 4.87
C LYS A 201 -4.51 4.48 4.17
N SER A 202 -3.29 5.03 4.10
CA SER A 202 -2.09 4.33 3.65
C SER A 202 -0.89 4.77 4.50
N GLY A 203 -0.38 3.87 5.36
CA GLY A 203 0.62 4.17 6.36
C GLY A 203 0.12 5.28 7.30
N PHE A 204 0.86 6.36 7.37
CA PHE A 204 0.55 7.51 8.24
C PHE A 204 -0.42 8.52 7.63
N PHE A 205 -0.70 8.40 6.32
CA PHE A 205 -1.53 9.34 5.57
C PHE A 205 -3.00 8.90 5.60
N LYS A 206 -3.89 9.82 5.95
CA LYS A 206 -5.33 9.67 5.92
C LYS A 206 -5.92 10.50 4.79
N GLU A 207 -7.18 10.24 4.46
CA GLU A 207 -7.90 10.95 3.39
C GLU A 207 -7.98 12.46 3.66
N GLU A 208 -8.13 12.87 4.92
CA GLU A 208 -8.16 14.27 5.36
C GLU A 208 -6.86 15.04 5.14
N ASP A 209 -5.72 14.31 4.99
CA ASP A 209 -4.40 14.89 4.71
C ASP A 209 -4.13 15.10 3.22
N CYS A 210 -5.01 14.55 2.37
CA CYS A 210 -4.76 14.45 0.94
C CYS A 210 -5.18 15.70 0.18
N LEU A 211 -4.43 15.98 -0.88
CA LEU A 211 -4.77 16.96 -1.90
C LEU A 211 -5.03 16.25 -3.24
N THR A 212 -5.93 16.81 -4.03
CA THR A 212 -6.15 16.42 -5.43
C THR A 212 -4.99 16.90 -6.33
N LEU A 213 -4.92 16.39 -7.55
CA LEU A 213 -3.95 16.86 -8.54
C LEU A 213 -4.14 18.34 -8.86
N LEU A 214 -5.38 18.82 -8.90
CA LEU A 214 -5.70 20.22 -9.18
C LEU A 214 -5.20 21.14 -8.06
N GLU A 215 -5.49 20.81 -6.80
CA GLU A 215 -5.03 21.60 -5.64
C GLU A 215 -3.49 21.66 -5.55
N ILE A 216 -2.80 20.54 -5.91
CA ILE A 216 -1.33 20.54 -5.95
C ILE A 216 -0.82 21.46 -7.08
N GLU A 217 -1.47 21.47 -8.24
CA GLU A 217 -1.12 22.33 -9.36
C GLU A 217 -1.32 23.80 -9.00
N GLU A 218 -2.44 24.18 -8.38
CA GLU A 218 -2.72 25.53 -7.89
C GLU A 218 -1.67 26.00 -6.88
N LYS A 219 -1.32 25.14 -5.91
CA LYS A 219 -0.26 25.44 -4.94
C LYS A 219 1.09 25.66 -5.63
N MET A 220 1.43 24.84 -6.61
CA MET A 220 2.68 25.00 -7.38
C MET A 220 2.72 26.31 -8.18
N LEU A 221 1.59 26.73 -8.77
CA LEU A 221 1.46 28.02 -9.44
C LEU A 221 1.66 29.19 -8.46
N ALA A 222 1.16 29.06 -7.24
CA ALA A 222 1.36 30.00 -6.15
C ALA A 222 2.75 29.91 -5.50
N ARG A 223 3.65 29.03 -5.95
CA ARG A 223 4.96 28.71 -5.36
C ARG A 223 4.87 28.22 -3.91
N ASP A 224 3.72 27.69 -3.51
CA ASP A 224 3.50 27.06 -2.21
C ASP A 224 3.86 25.57 -2.27
N THR A 225 4.89 25.18 -1.53
CA THR A 225 5.35 23.77 -1.41
C THR A 225 5.02 23.15 -0.06
N SER A 226 4.18 23.79 0.75
CA SER A 226 3.80 23.34 2.10
C SER A 226 3.11 21.96 2.13
N PHE A 227 2.59 21.50 1.00
CA PHE A 227 1.99 20.17 0.84
C PHE A 227 3.01 19.02 0.84
N LEU A 228 4.30 19.32 0.65
CA LEU A 228 5.35 18.32 0.75
C LEU A 228 5.63 17.99 2.22
N LYS A 229 5.32 16.78 2.60
CA LYS A 229 5.61 16.26 3.93
C LYS A 229 7.07 15.80 4.02
N PRO A 230 7.69 15.89 5.23
CA PRO A 230 9.09 15.50 5.44
C PRO A 230 9.36 14.03 5.08
N LEU A 231 10.59 13.74 4.67
CA LEU A 231 11.08 12.38 4.38
C LEU A 231 10.98 11.47 5.61
N GLU A 232 11.18 12.05 6.78
CA GLU A 232 11.18 11.38 8.08
C GLU A 232 9.85 10.71 8.43
N LEU A 233 8.75 11.11 7.77
CA LEU A 233 7.47 10.39 7.86
C LEU A 233 7.56 8.98 7.27
N GLY A 234 8.43 8.76 6.29
CA GLY A 234 8.64 7.45 5.67
C GLY A 234 9.42 6.46 6.51
N ILE A 235 9.94 6.90 7.67
CA ILE A 235 10.80 6.08 8.55
C ILE A 235 10.32 6.10 10.01
N GLN A 236 9.04 6.40 10.26
CA GLN A 236 8.54 6.51 11.64
C GLN A 236 8.64 5.21 12.43
N SER A 237 8.50 4.08 11.74
CA SER A 237 8.60 2.72 12.32
C SER A 237 10.04 2.27 12.59
N PHE A 238 11.07 3.00 12.11
CA PHE A 238 12.46 2.60 12.30
C PHE A 238 13.07 3.20 13.57
N PRO A 239 13.94 2.45 14.27
CA PRO A 239 14.83 3.03 15.27
C PRO A 239 15.66 4.14 14.64
N LYS A 240 15.78 5.26 15.35
CA LYS A 240 16.46 6.48 14.90
C LYS A 240 17.72 6.67 15.70
N ILE A 241 18.82 7.01 15.03
CA ILE A 241 20.11 7.27 15.63
C ILE A 241 20.58 8.63 15.13
N GLU A 242 20.86 9.53 16.06
CA GLU A 242 21.44 10.83 15.75
C GLU A 242 22.95 10.68 15.62
N LEU A 243 23.50 11.14 14.50
CA LEU A 243 24.92 11.01 14.18
C LEU A 243 25.74 12.18 14.77
N THR A 244 26.97 11.86 15.17
CA THR A 244 28.03 12.89 15.35
C THR A 244 28.50 13.39 13.98
N GLU A 245 29.14 14.54 13.93
CA GLU A 245 29.67 15.11 12.70
C GLU A 245 30.66 14.20 11.97
N ASP A 246 31.53 13.49 12.73
CA ASP A 246 32.48 12.53 12.16
C ASP A 246 31.75 11.36 11.50
N LEU A 247 30.78 10.76 12.20
CA LEU A 247 29.97 9.67 11.64
C LEU A 247 29.14 10.12 10.44
N HIS A 248 28.58 11.34 10.47
CA HIS A 248 27.85 11.90 9.35
C HIS A 248 28.71 11.95 8.08
N ASN A 249 29.91 12.48 8.15
CA ASN A 249 30.83 12.54 7.02
C ASN A 249 31.19 11.15 6.46
N ARG A 250 31.33 10.15 7.32
CA ARG A 250 31.59 8.76 6.92
C ARG A 250 30.37 8.13 6.27
N VAL A 251 29.17 8.37 6.82
CA VAL A 251 27.89 7.83 6.33
C VAL A 251 27.53 8.40 4.97
N LEU A 252 27.78 9.69 4.69
CA LEU A 252 27.59 10.29 3.37
C LEU A 252 28.36 9.55 2.27
N ASN A 253 29.54 9.03 2.60
CA ASN A 253 30.38 8.27 1.69
C ASN A 253 30.07 6.75 1.69
N GLY A 254 29.03 6.31 2.39
CA GLY A 254 28.63 4.91 2.45
C GLY A 254 29.58 4.00 3.20
N ALA A 255 30.30 4.51 4.20
CA ALA A 255 31.27 3.76 4.97
C ALA A 255 30.62 2.62 5.76
N LEU A 256 31.36 1.54 5.98
CA LEU A 256 31.03 0.52 6.97
C LEU A 256 31.27 1.08 8.36
N ILE A 257 30.31 0.95 9.29
CA ILE A 257 30.37 1.45 10.65
C ILE A 257 30.31 0.29 11.63
N LYS A 258 31.08 0.35 12.71
CA LYS A 258 31.00 -0.64 13.77
C LYS A 258 29.77 -0.40 14.66
N GLU A 259 29.23 -1.47 15.21
CA GLU A 259 28.02 -1.43 16.04
C GLU A 259 28.23 -0.56 17.30
N ASP A 260 29.40 -0.65 17.93
CA ASP A 260 29.77 0.16 19.10
C ASP A 260 29.90 1.67 18.81
N GLU A 261 30.27 2.03 17.58
CA GLU A 261 30.32 3.42 17.13
C GLU A 261 28.89 4.00 16.93
N LEU A 262 27.90 3.16 16.53
CA LEU A 262 26.54 3.60 16.29
C LEU A 262 25.67 3.67 17.55
N PHE A 263 25.83 2.73 18.48
CA PHE A 263 24.84 2.51 19.54
C PHE A 263 25.33 2.82 20.95
N SER A 264 26.54 3.31 21.14
CA SER A 264 27.08 3.68 22.46
C SER A 264 26.82 2.63 23.57
N GLY A 265 26.81 1.33 23.21
CA GLY A 265 26.60 0.22 24.11
C GLY A 265 25.16 -0.30 24.22
N GLU A 266 24.18 0.28 23.54
CA GLU A 266 22.83 -0.26 23.45
C GLU A 266 22.73 -1.35 22.38
N VAL A 267 22.05 -2.46 22.70
CA VAL A 267 21.80 -3.53 21.72
C VAL A 267 20.56 -3.21 20.91
N VAL A 268 20.71 -2.86 19.64
CA VAL A 268 19.61 -2.66 18.71
C VAL A 268 19.39 -3.94 17.90
N SER A 269 18.28 -4.62 18.15
CA SER A 269 17.90 -5.85 17.42
C SER A 269 17.29 -5.55 16.06
N ALA A 270 16.68 -4.39 15.89
CA ALA A 270 15.99 -4.00 14.66
C ALA A 270 16.96 -3.63 13.52
N SER A 271 16.62 -4.02 12.30
CA SER A 271 17.33 -3.69 11.06
C SER A 271 16.31 -3.56 9.91
N PRO A 272 16.34 -2.49 9.13
CA PRO A 272 17.29 -1.38 9.16
C PRO A 272 17.04 -0.36 10.27
N VAL A 273 18.03 0.53 10.48
CA VAL A 273 17.93 1.71 11.34
C VAL A 273 18.06 2.98 10.53
N ALA A 274 17.44 4.05 10.98
CA ALA A 274 17.48 5.36 10.35
C ALA A 274 18.56 6.23 11.02
N LEU A 275 19.54 6.67 10.25
CA LEU A 275 20.62 7.55 10.68
C LEU A 275 20.22 8.99 10.36
N LEU A 276 20.19 9.84 11.40
CA LEU A 276 19.83 11.25 11.27
C LEU A 276 21.04 12.14 11.61
N PHE A 277 21.06 13.31 11.02
CA PHE A 277 21.96 14.38 11.42
C PHE A 277 21.19 15.71 11.48
N ASN A 278 21.24 16.37 12.63
CA ASN A 278 20.39 17.53 12.93
C ASN A 278 18.89 17.27 12.67
N GLY A 279 18.41 16.08 13.06
CA GLY A 279 17.02 15.64 12.90
C GLY A 279 16.60 15.31 11.47
N LYS A 280 17.50 15.37 10.48
CA LYS A 280 17.24 15.04 9.08
C LYS A 280 17.77 13.67 8.71
N LEU A 281 17.01 12.92 7.92
CA LEU A 281 17.40 11.59 7.46
C LEU A 281 18.57 11.65 6.48
N VAL A 282 19.69 11.03 6.88
CA VAL A 282 20.91 10.91 6.08
C VAL A 282 20.95 9.57 5.34
N ALA A 283 20.70 8.46 6.04
CA ALA A 283 20.79 7.12 5.46
C ALA A 283 19.96 6.10 6.25
N LEU A 284 19.69 4.96 5.61
CA LEU A 284 19.26 3.73 6.26
C LEU A 284 20.44 2.76 6.28
N TYR A 285 20.70 2.16 7.43
CA TYR A 285 21.77 1.18 7.62
C TYR A 285 21.21 -0.13 8.14
N GLN A 286 21.82 -1.23 7.70
CA GLN A 286 21.46 -2.59 8.09
C GLN A 286 22.68 -3.37 8.55
N LYS A 287 22.45 -4.45 9.31
CA LYS A 287 23.49 -5.37 9.70
C LYS A 287 24.16 -5.98 8.47
N HIS A 288 25.50 -6.08 8.51
CA HIS A 288 26.23 -6.71 7.42
C HIS A 288 26.00 -8.21 7.43
N ALA A 289 25.66 -8.81 6.28
CA ALA A 289 25.25 -10.21 6.20
C ALA A 289 26.34 -11.21 6.67
N THR A 290 27.63 -10.87 6.49
CA THR A 290 28.77 -11.80 6.74
C THR A 290 29.80 -11.27 7.73
N LYS A 291 29.67 -10.03 8.24
CA LYS A 291 30.60 -9.42 9.19
C LYS A 291 29.86 -9.05 10.46
N PRO A 292 29.88 -9.88 11.53
CA PRO A 292 29.23 -9.57 12.80
C PRO A 292 29.72 -8.23 13.37
N GLY A 293 28.85 -7.45 13.99
CA GLY A 293 29.15 -6.16 14.59
C GLY A 293 29.46 -5.04 13.59
N ILE A 294 29.25 -5.27 12.30
CA ILE A 294 29.41 -4.24 11.24
C ILE A 294 28.05 -3.90 10.65
N TRP A 295 27.81 -2.61 10.47
CA TRP A 295 26.66 -2.04 9.79
C TRP A 295 27.07 -1.45 8.43
N LYS A 296 26.24 -1.66 7.43
CA LYS A 296 26.46 -1.19 6.05
C LYS A 296 25.29 -0.33 5.58
N PRO A 297 25.52 0.59 4.64
CA PRO A 297 24.43 1.32 4.03
C PRO A 297 23.49 0.36 3.30
N GLU A 298 22.20 0.51 3.54
CA GLU A 298 21.14 -0.01 2.71
C GLU A 298 20.73 1.03 1.68
N LYS A 299 20.55 2.29 2.15
CA LYS A 299 20.27 3.45 1.30
C LYS A 299 20.89 4.70 1.87
N VAL A 300 21.71 5.38 1.10
CA VAL A 300 22.16 6.74 1.38
C VAL A 300 21.16 7.71 0.74
N ILE A 301 20.51 8.53 1.55
CA ILE A 301 19.44 9.46 1.13
C ILE A 301 20.04 10.81 0.80
N GLU A 302 20.84 11.36 1.71
CA GLU A 302 21.63 12.56 1.48
C GLU A 302 22.87 12.20 0.65
N LEU A 303 23.30 13.08 -0.21
CA LEU A 303 24.54 12.93 -0.99
C LEU A 303 25.53 13.99 -0.53
N ALA A 304 26.80 13.62 -0.50
CA ALA A 304 27.90 14.53 -0.18
C ALA A 304 27.96 15.73 -1.13
#